data_27072c9689f2c97473bf0277b461d77e
#
_entry.id   27072c9689f2c97473bf0277b461d77e
#
_cell.length_a   1.000
_cell.length_b   1.000
_cell.length_c   1.000
_cell.angle_alpha   90.00
_cell.angle_beta   90.00
_cell.angle_gamma   90.00
#
_symmetry.space_group_name_H-M   'P 1'
#
loop_
_entity.id
_entity.type
_entity.pdbx_description
1 polymer ?
#
loop_
_entity_poly.entity_id
_entity_poly.type
_entity_poly.pdbx_seq_one_letter_code
_entity_poly.pdbx_strand_id
1 'polypeptide(L)'
;MSESLRNRINVTRRSLLRGTLAFSVASAMRECEAVAQRRPPDGNVSSNERDLIQRENSVPGATDWQLTRVRVVDAPGGGRGYRCPWIEGYCSNQSVAAGESINIMVSTNPQRRFMLEIFRTGYYNGRGARLMRTVGPLAGQTHTDPEVGRNRLRECRWEPSLELEIPETWTSGVYLGRLTTVPERADELYWQSYVIFIVKDKRPADVLFQCSDNTWQAYNRWPDQFSLYDDGNDPWYVGPDVDVSFDRPYGKYRQIYENPQSLGSGEFLCWEFPLSYWLEKHGYDVTYCSNSDMVSSTRGLQCKTFISVGHDEYWDVRQYHSAKQMISEGVSALFLSGNAVNGVTPFRASIDGRPKRIITRAGRFAGLAVQGVESKHDFPITGPDEGLLMGARNVSPVNGGGDWTVTQADHWIFEGVGMKDGDSIPGLIGWEYHGAPAKISGLEIVAEGTALRGGVQPQHWTATVYPGPKGNFVFNAATIFWAQGLSSPPGHMLPWSHWSRPHGPDDRVQRITHNLLRRAIGV
;
A
#
# COMPACT_ATOMS: atom_id res chain seq x y z
N MET A 1 -20.93 56.06 -27.56
CA MET A 1 -21.64 55.89 -26.30
C MET A 1 -21.87 54.37 -26.18
N SER A 2 -21.29 53.61 -25.30
CA SER A 2 -20.23 53.77 -24.29
C SER A 2 -19.69 52.39 -23.96
N GLU A 3 -18.40 52.23 -24.15
CA GLU A 3 -17.62 51.18 -23.50
C GLU A 3 -17.57 51.46 -21.99
N SER A 4 -18.36 50.82 -21.18
CA SER A 4 -18.10 50.81 -19.73
C SER A 4 -19.09 49.93 -18.96
N LEU A 5 -19.12 48.63 -19.21
CA LEU A 5 -19.81 47.68 -18.30
C LEU A 5 -19.33 46.22 -18.50
N ARG A 6 -18.03 46.03 -18.74
CA ARG A 6 -17.43 44.65 -18.74
C ARG A 6 -16.16 44.60 -17.91
N ASN A 7 -16.21 45.02 -16.66
CA ASN A 7 -15.11 44.78 -15.73
C ASN A 7 -15.64 44.74 -14.29
N ARG A 8 -16.37 43.72 -13.94
CA ARG A 8 -16.56 43.22 -12.55
C ARG A 8 -17.18 41.83 -12.63
N ILE A 9 -16.43 40.86 -12.28
CA ILE A 9 -16.64 39.47 -11.80
C ILE A 9 -15.59 38.58 -12.46
N ASN A 10 -14.38 38.72 -11.98
CA ASN A 10 -13.36 37.67 -12.07
C ASN A 10 -12.70 37.57 -10.69
N VAL A 11 -13.50 37.25 -9.68
CA VAL A 11 -12.99 36.68 -8.43
C VAL A 11 -12.90 35.18 -8.68
N THR A 12 -11.70 34.78 -9.01
CA THR A 12 -11.36 33.44 -9.46
C THR A 12 -11.70 32.40 -8.41
N ARG A 13 -12.38 31.33 -8.82
CA ARG A 13 -12.55 30.05 -8.06
C ARG A 13 -11.25 29.54 -7.41
N ARG A 14 -10.08 30.00 -7.85
CA ARG A 14 -8.76 29.71 -7.29
C ARG A 14 -8.55 30.20 -5.85
N SER A 15 -9.14 31.34 -5.46
CA SER A 15 -8.95 31.89 -4.10
C SER A 15 -9.80 31.17 -3.04
N LEU A 16 -10.94 30.61 -3.40
CA LEU A 16 -11.78 29.86 -2.47
C LEU A 16 -11.22 28.46 -2.16
N LEU A 17 -10.65 27.77 -3.16
CA LEU A 17 -9.99 26.47 -2.94
C LEU A 17 -8.70 26.58 -2.11
N ARG A 18 -7.93 27.67 -2.28
CA ARG A 18 -6.75 27.92 -1.44
C ARG A 18 -7.12 28.24 0.01
N GLY A 19 -8.22 28.91 0.25
CA GLY A 19 -8.71 29.21 1.60
C GLY A 19 -9.17 27.96 2.36
N THR A 20 -9.84 27.04 1.71
CA THR A 20 -10.37 25.81 2.33
C THR A 20 -9.27 24.79 2.65
N LEU A 21 -8.25 24.66 1.80
CA LEU A 21 -7.10 23.80 2.07
C LEU A 21 -6.21 24.36 3.20
N ALA A 22 -6.01 25.69 3.25
CA ALA A 22 -5.25 26.31 4.34
C ALA A 22 -5.94 26.14 5.72
N PHE A 23 -7.28 26.15 5.75
CA PHE A 23 -8.04 25.94 7.01
C PHE A 23 -7.98 24.48 7.49
N SER A 24 -8.02 23.50 6.60
CA SER A 24 -7.93 22.08 6.98
C SER A 24 -6.53 21.69 7.46
N VAL A 25 -5.46 22.25 6.89
CA VAL A 25 -4.10 22.04 7.33
C VAL A 25 -3.84 22.69 8.70
N ALA A 26 -4.36 23.90 8.94
CA ALA A 26 -4.22 24.58 10.23
C ALA A 26 -5.00 23.89 11.37
N SER A 27 -6.17 23.31 11.09
CA SER A 27 -6.94 22.54 12.07
C SER A 27 -6.26 21.24 12.43
N ALA A 28 -5.71 20.50 11.45
CA ALA A 28 -4.95 19.28 11.68
C ALA A 28 -3.66 19.54 12.49
N MET A 29 -2.97 20.67 12.26
CA MET A 29 -1.80 21.03 13.04
C MET A 29 -2.12 21.36 14.51
N ARG A 30 -3.28 21.98 14.81
CA ARG A 30 -3.70 22.24 16.18
C ARG A 30 -4.08 20.99 16.97
N GLU A 31 -4.67 19.99 16.33
CA GLU A 31 -4.92 18.69 16.96
C GLU A 31 -3.62 17.91 17.21
N CYS A 32 -2.62 18.03 16.33
CA CYS A 32 -1.31 17.42 16.52
C CYS A 32 -0.52 18.05 17.68
N GLU A 33 -0.57 19.39 17.88
CA GLU A 33 0.11 20.06 19.01
C GLU A 33 -0.42 19.62 20.38
N ALA A 34 -1.70 19.27 20.49
CA ALA A 34 -2.29 18.81 21.74
C ALA A 34 -1.89 17.35 22.10
N VAL A 35 -1.50 16.54 21.13
CA VAL A 35 -1.11 15.13 21.33
C VAL A 35 0.41 14.99 21.57
N ALA A 36 1.23 15.89 21.02
CA ALA A 36 2.69 15.85 21.16
C ALA A 36 3.21 16.01 22.61
N GLN A 37 2.37 16.45 23.56
CA GLN A 37 2.77 16.64 24.97
C GLN A 37 2.63 15.41 25.87
N ARG A 38 2.24 14.23 25.33
CA ARG A 38 2.10 13.00 26.13
C ARG A 38 2.82 11.82 25.50
N ARG A 39 4.16 11.82 25.57
CA ARG A 39 4.90 10.56 25.61
C ARG A 39 4.70 9.99 27.02
N PRO A 40 4.12 8.79 27.21
CA PRO A 40 4.21 8.14 28.51
C PRO A 40 5.70 7.93 28.81
N PRO A 41 6.16 8.10 30.05
CA PRO A 41 7.47 7.63 30.46
C PRO A 41 7.52 6.12 30.19
N ASP A 42 8.72 5.57 29.96
CA ASP A 42 8.99 4.14 29.67
C ASP A 42 8.09 3.21 30.49
N GLY A 43 6.84 3.10 30.06
CA GLY A 43 5.86 2.22 30.66
C GLY A 43 6.27 0.80 30.29
N ASN A 44 6.53 -0.04 31.29
CA ASN A 44 6.70 -1.47 31.18
C ASN A 44 5.58 -2.05 30.31
N VAL A 45 5.80 -2.16 29.00
CA VAL A 45 4.95 -2.99 28.13
C VAL A 45 5.05 -4.38 28.70
N SER A 46 3.94 -4.97 29.10
CA SER A 46 3.94 -6.29 29.74
C SER A 46 4.59 -7.29 28.78
N SER A 47 5.33 -8.26 29.30
CA SER A 47 5.89 -9.35 28.48
C SER A 47 4.80 -10.01 27.62
N ASN A 48 3.58 -10.06 28.12
CA ASN A 48 2.39 -10.56 27.43
C ASN A 48 2.02 -9.81 26.14
N GLU A 49 2.33 -8.52 26.02
CA GLU A 49 2.03 -7.74 24.81
C GLU A 49 3.11 -7.90 23.74
N ARG A 50 4.39 -8.04 24.15
CA ARG A 50 5.50 -8.23 23.20
C ARG A 50 5.43 -9.60 22.49
N ASP A 51 4.88 -10.62 23.14
CA ASP A 51 4.80 -11.96 22.56
C ASP A 51 3.51 -12.19 21.77
N LEU A 52 2.68 -11.15 21.56
CA LEU A 52 1.36 -11.30 20.92
C LEU A 52 1.48 -11.93 19.54
N ILE A 53 2.36 -11.44 18.69
CA ILE A 53 2.57 -11.94 17.32
C ILE A 53 3.12 -13.39 17.35
N GLN A 54 4.02 -13.71 18.26
CA GLN A 54 4.54 -15.07 18.39
C GLN A 54 3.45 -16.04 18.84
N ARG A 55 2.62 -15.66 19.81
CA ARG A 55 1.48 -16.47 20.27
C ARG A 55 0.46 -16.66 19.14
N GLU A 56 0.11 -15.59 18.42
CA GLU A 56 -0.79 -15.69 17.27
C GLU A 56 -0.24 -16.68 16.23
N ASN A 57 1.03 -16.60 15.90
CA ASN A 57 1.66 -17.48 14.90
C ASN A 57 1.94 -18.92 15.41
N SER A 58 1.80 -19.19 16.72
CA SER A 58 1.89 -20.56 17.28
C SER A 58 0.60 -21.37 17.09
N VAL A 59 -0.51 -20.69 16.79
CA VAL A 59 -1.80 -21.35 16.53
C VAL A 59 -1.76 -22.06 15.16
N PRO A 60 -2.46 -23.20 14.99
CA PRO A 60 -2.49 -23.89 13.70
C PRO A 60 -2.99 -23.02 12.55
N GLY A 61 -2.22 -22.94 11.46
CA GLY A 61 -2.60 -22.27 10.23
C GLY A 61 -3.46 -23.13 9.31
N ALA A 62 -4.13 -22.50 8.35
CA ALA A 62 -4.90 -23.13 7.29
C ALA A 62 -4.01 -23.46 6.09
N THR A 63 -4.27 -24.59 5.43
CA THR A 63 -3.54 -25.03 4.22
C THR A 63 -4.25 -24.67 2.92
N ASP A 64 -5.51 -24.27 3.00
CA ASP A 64 -6.43 -24.12 1.88
C ASP A 64 -7.01 -22.70 1.74
N TRP A 65 -6.32 -21.70 2.27
CA TRP A 65 -6.79 -20.31 2.27
C TRP A 65 -6.76 -19.63 0.88
N GLN A 66 -6.01 -20.17 -0.07
CA GLN A 66 -5.82 -19.59 -1.40
C GLN A 66 -7.03 -19.80 -2.30
N LEU A 67 -7.17 -18.96 -3.33
CA LEU A 67 -8.13 -19.17 -4.39
C LEU A 67 -7.71 -20.38 -5.24
N THR A 68 -8.61 -21.32 -5.41
CA THR A 68 -8.38 -22.54 -6.18
C THR A 68 -9.12 -22.54 -7.51
N ARG A 69 -10.10 -21.63 -7.68
CA ARG A 69 -10.91 -21.56 -8.90
C ARG A 69 -11.32 -20.13 -9.20
N VAL A 70 -10.56 -19.50 -10.09
CA VAL A 70 -10.74 -18.10 -10.52
C VAL A 70 -11.20 -18.05 -11.97
N ARG A 71 -12.18 -17.19 -12.23
CA ARG A 71 -12.62 -16.88 -13.60
C ARG A 71 -12.76 -15.36 -13.73
N VAL A 72 -12.22 -14.81 -14.81
CA VAL A 72 -12.42 -13.40 -15.19
C VAL A 72 -13.08 -13.33 -16.55
N VAL A 73 -13.88 -12.29 -16.79
CA VAL A 73 -14.45 -12.01 -18.10
C VAL A 73 -13.35 -11.60 -19.09
N ASP A 74 -13.62 -11.73 -20.38
CA ASP A 74 -12.74 -11.18 -21.39
C ASP A 74 -12.85 -9.65 -21.43
N ALA A 75 -11.73 -8.99 -21.71
CA ALA A 75 -11.70 -7.55 -21.88
C ALA A 75 -12.37 -7.13 -23.20
N PRO A 76 -13.01 -5.96 -23.27
CA PRO A 76 -13.43 -5.39 -24.53
C PRO A 76 -12.25 -5.31 -25.53
N GLY A 77 -12.45 -5.79 -26.74
CA GLY A 77 -11.39 -5.86 -27.76
C GLY A 77 -10.50 -7.11 -27.69
N GLY A 78 -10.79 -8.06 -26.81
CA GLY A 78 -10.10 -9.34 -26.66
C GLY A 78 -9.03 -9.34 -25.55
N GLY A 79 -8.64 -10.55 -25.16
CA GLY A 79 -7.73 -10.77 -24.04
C GLY A 79 -8.44 -10.93 -22.69
N ARG A 80 -7.68 -11.30 -21.65
CA ARG A 80 -8.24 -11.48 -20.31
C ARG A 80 -8.54 -10.14 -19.63
N GLY A 81 -9.77 -10.01 -19.10
CA GLY A 81 -10.18 -8.87 -18.30
C GLY A 81 -9.74 -8.98 -16.84
N TYR A 82 -10.36 -8.16 -16.00
CA TYR A 82 -9.97 -7.99 -14.60
C TYR A 82 -11.04 -8.44 -13.63
N ARG A 83 -12.29 -8.57 -14.07
CA ARG A 83 -13.47 -8.76 -13.23
C ARG A 83 -13.91 -10.21 -13.19
N CYS A 84 -14.38 -10.65 -12.01
CA CYS A 84 -15.06 -11.93 -11.81
C CYS A 84 -16.53 -11.67 -11.40
N PRO A 85 -17.46 -11.45 -12.34
CA PRO A 85 -18.84 -11.13 -12.01
C PRO A 85 -19.60 -12.28 -11.34
N TRP A 86 -19.08 -13.53 -11.44
CA TRP A 86 -19.70 -14.69 -10.78
C TRP A 86 -19.70 -14.56 -9.27
N ILE A 87 -18.69 -13.91 -8.70
CA ILE A 87 -18.64 -13.49 -7.30
C ILE A 87 -17.56 -12.43 -7.13
N GLU A 88 -17.94 -11.30 -6.56
CA GLU A 88 -17.06 -10.18 -6.26
C GLU A 88 -17.60 -9.41 -5.07
N GLY A 89 -16.75 -8.67 -4.37
CA GLY A 89 -17.17 -7.91 -3.20
C GLY A 89 -16.17 -6.86 -2.76
N TYR A 90 -16.58 -6.04 -1.81
CA TYR A 90 -15.73 -5.03 -1.17
C TYR A 90 -16.16 -4.80 0.29
N CYS A 91 -15.31 -4.09 1.05
CA CYS A 91 -15.56 -3.76 2.44
C CYS A 91 -15.91 -2.28 2.62
N SER A 92 -16.74 -1.96 3.61
CA SER A 92 -17.15 -0.58 3.91
C SER A 92 -16.00 0.32 4.35
N ASN A 93 -14.91 -0.25 4.83
CA ASN A 93 -13.70 0.46 5.28
C ASN A 93 -12.45 -0.29 4.82
N GLN A 94 -11.35 0.44 4.64
CA GLN A 94 -10.02 -0.15 4.37
C GLN A 94 -9.45 -0.83 5.61
N SER A 95 -9.68 -0.22 6.77
CA SER A 95 -9.26 -0.73 8.08
C SER A 95 -10.36 -0.59 9.11
N VAL A 96 -10.35 -1.47 10.10
CA VAL A 96 -11.31 -1.53 11.21
C VAL A 96 -10.55 -1.89 12.49
N ALA A 97 -10.95 -1.35 13.63
CA ALA A 97 -10.35 -1.74 14.90
C ALA A 97 -10.99 -3.03 15.45
N ALA A 98 -10.21 -3.80 16.21
CA ALA A 98 -10.78 -4.86 17.02
C ALA A 98 -11.85 -4.28 17.97
N GLY A 99 -13.00 -4.95 18.11
CA GLY A 99 -14.19 -4.47 18.82
C GLY A 99 -15.15 -3.62 17.98
N GLU A 100 -14.80 -3.27 16.72
CA GLU A 100 -15.68 -2.55 15.80
C GLU A 100 -16.28 -3.50 14.75
N SER A 101 -17.24 -3.01 13.96
CA SER A 101 -17.85 -3.76 12.86
C SER A 101 -17.41 -3.24 11.50
N ILE A 102 -17.40 -4.13 10.51
CA ILE A 102 -17.20 -3.83 9.10
C ILE A 102 -18.27 -4.49 8.24
N ASN A 103 -18.82 -3.76 7.27
CA ASN A 103 -19.78 -4.32 6.34
C ASN A 103 -19.03 -4.92 5.13
N ILE A 104 -19.50 -6.08 4.69
CA ILE A 104 -19.03 -6.78 3.50
C ILE A 104 -20.17 -6.83 2.49
N MET A 105 -19.95 -6.22 1.34
CA MET A 105 -20.87 -6.16 0.22
C MET A 105 -20.43 -7.16 -0.84
N VAL A 106 -21.35 -8.04 -1.27
CA VAL A 106 -21.05 -9.12 -2.23
C VAL A 106 -22.09 -9.15 -3.34
N SER A 107 -21.62 -9.23 -4.57
CA SER A 107 -22.44 -9.47 -5.76
C SER A 107 -22.16 -10.86 -6.33
N THR A 108 -23.22 -11.56 -6.74
CA THR A 108 -23.13 -12.82 -7.49
C THR A 108 -23.97 -12.72 -8.77
N ASN A 109 -23.37 -13.06 -9.91
CA ASN A 109 -24.10 -13.10 -11.18
C ASN A 109 -23.78 -14.39 -11.95
N PRO A 110 -24.76 -15.29 -12.14
CA PRO A 110 -26.15 -15.19 -11.70
C PRO A 110 -26.29 -15.19 -10.18
N GLN A 111 -27.45 -14.73 -9.68
CA GLN A 111 -27.78 -14.74 -8.26
C GLN A 111 -27.69 -16.16 -7.70
N ARG A 112 -26.90 -16.36 -6.62
CA ARG A 112 -26.72 -17.66 -5.95
C ARG A 112 -26.16 -17.49 -4.55
N ARG A 113 -26.30 -18.54 -3.73
CA ARG A 113 -25.71 -18.55 -2.39
C ARG A 113 -24.19 -18.59 -2.47
N PHE A 114 -23.54 -18.09 -1.41
CA PHE A 114 -22.08 -18.13 -1.28
C PHE A 114 -21.65 -18.39 0.17
N MET A 115 -20.41 -18.88 0.30
CA MET A 115 -19.70 -18.98 1.57
C MET A 115 -18.68 -17.84 1.67
N LEU A 116 -18.46 -17.37 2.88
CA LEU A 116 -17.39 -16.43 3.23
C LEU A 116 -16.51 -17.06 4.31
N GLU A 117 -15.22 -17.19 4.02
CA GLU A 117 -14.22 -17.69 4.95
C GLU A 117 -13.18 -16.60 5.17
N ILE A 118 -13.01 -16.17 6.41
CA ILE A 118 -12.12 -15.07 6.77
C ILE A 118 -10.83 -15.63 7.30
N PHE A 119 -9.72 -15.25 6.68
CA PHE A 119 -8.37 -15.65 7.04
C PHE A 119 -7.55 -14.44 7.47
N ARG A 120 -6.83 -14.53 8.59
CA ARG A 120 -5.74 -13.62 8.92
C ARG A 120 -4.47 -14.13 8.25
N THR A 121 -3.80 -13.29 7.46
CA THR A 121 -2.49 -13.62 6.90
C THR A 121 -1.39 -13.45 7.95
N GLY A 122 -0.31 -14.22 7.85
CA GLY A 122 0.81 -14.22 8.77
C GLY A 122 1.76 -15.39 8.48
N TYR A 123 2.56 -15.80 9.46
CA TYR A 123 3.49 -16.93 9.29
C TYR A 123 2.84 -18.31 9.55
N TYR A 124 2.21 -18.48 10.71
CA TYR A 124 1.49 -19.69 11.15
C TYR A 124 2.25 -20.99 10.86
N ASN A 125 3.50 -21.08 11.33
CA ASN A 125 4.40 -22.22 11.10
C ASN A 125 4.54 -22.60 9.61
N GLY A 126 4.61 -21.60 8.74
CA GLY A 126 4.78 -21.79 7.30
C GLY A 126 3.48 -21.92 6.50
N ARG A 127 2.31 -21.84 7.13
CA ARG A 127 1.01 -21.99 6.44
C ARG A 127 0.55 -20.71 5.72
N GLY A 128 1.01 -19.55 6.15
CA GLY A 128 0.73 -18.27 5.51
C GLY A 128 -0.56 -17.58 5.94
N ALA A 129 -1.53 -18.32 6.48
CA ALA A 129 -2.77 -17.76 7.01
C ALA A 129 -3.42 -18.68 8.03
N ARG A 130 -4.36 -18.12 8.82
CA ARG A 130 -5.21 -18.83 9.79
C ARG A 130 -6.67 -18.55 9.48
N LEU A 131 -7.52 -19.60 9.50
CA LEU A 131 -8.96 -19.44 9.41
C LEU A 131 -9.49 -18.83 10.73
N MET A 132 -10.13 -17.67 10.62
CA MET A 132 -10.68 -16.93 11.75
C MET A 132 -12.18 -17.16 11.90
N ARG A 133 -12.92 -17.22 10.79
CA ARG A 133 -14.37 -17.37 10.80
C ARG A 133 -14.87 -17.91 9.45
N THR A 134 -15.90 -18.77 9.51
CA THR A 134 -16.68 -19.20 8.35
C THR A 134 -18.11 -18.72 8.53
N VAL A 135 -18.70 -18.11 7.50
CA VAL A 135 -20.06 -17.62 7.49
C VAL A 135 -20.76 -18.10 6.22
N GLY A 136 -21.99 -18.51 6.36
CA GLY A 136 -22.83 -18.92 5.23
C GLY A 136 -23.38 -20.34 5.33
N PRO A 137 -24.04 -20.83 4.28
CA PRO A 137 -24.24 -20.12 3.01
C PRO A 137 -25.16 -18.90 3.14
N LEU A 138 -24.69 -17.74 2.67
CA LEU A 138 -25.45 -16.50 2.60
C LEU A 138 -26.19 -16.39 1.27
N ALA A 139 -27.31 -15.67 1.25
CA ALA A 139 -28.02 -15.34 0.01
C ALA A 139 -27.23 -14.28 -0.76
N GLY A 140 -26.83 -14.59 -2.00
CA GLY A 140 -26.21 -13.60 -2.88
C GLY A 140 -27.28 -12.80 -3.64
N GLN A 141 -26.87 -11.62 -4.10
CA GLN A 141 -27.68 -10.73 -4.93
C GLN A 141 -26.85 -10.33 -6.14
N THR A 142 -27.52 -10.08 -7.27
CA THR A 142 -26.86 -9.50 -8.44
C THR A 142 -27.02 -7.99 -8.36
N HIS A 143 -25.90 -7.28 -8.31
CA HIS A 143 -25.88 -5.82 -8.32
C HIS A 143 -25.49 -5.31 -9.70
N THR A 144 -26.10 -4.19 -10.09
CA THR A 144 -25.74 -3.48 -11.32
C THR A 144 -24.46 -2.67 -11.13
N ASP A 145 -23.73 -2.47 -12.21
CA ASP A 145 -22.58 -1.58 -12.20
C ASP A 145 -23.03 -0.15 -11.89
N PRO A 146 -22.29 0.57 -11.05
CA PRO A 146 -22.58 1.98 -10.81
C PRO A 146 -22.41 2.79 -12.09
N GLU A 147 -23.18 3.85 -12.26
CA GLU A 147 -23.00 4.80 -13.34
C GLU A 147 -21.61 5.45 -13.28
N VAL A 148 -21.11 5.91 -14.44
CA VAL A 148 -19.87 6.68 -14.51
C VAL A 148 -20.14 8.08 -13.99
N GLY A 149 -19.61 8.38 -12.81
CA GLY A 149 -19.69 9.70 -12.21
C GLY A 149 -18.67 10.69 -12.79
N ARG A 150 -18.60 11.88 -12.17
CA ARG A 150 -17.60 12.88 -12.49
C ARG A 150 -16.18 12.30 -12.30
N ASN A 151 -15.23 12.73 -13.13
CA ASN A 151 -13.84 12.28 -13.08
C ASN A 151 -13.69 10.76 -13.20
N ARG A 152 -14.56 10.12 -13.96
CA ARG A 152 -14.54 8.65 -14.17
C ARG A 152 -14.86 7.82 -12.92
N LEU A 153 -15.37 8.40 -11.86
CA LEU A 153 -15.68 7.70 -10.62
C LEU A 153 -16.67 6.56 -10.85
N ARG A 154 -16.32 5.38 -10.33
CA ARG A 154 -17.22 4.23 -10.17
C ARG A 154 -17.32 3.93 -8.68
N GLU A 155 -18.44 4.24 -8.09
CA GLU A 155 -18.72 4.05 -6.65
C GLU A 155 -19.97 3.19 -6.49
N CYS A 156 -19.79 1.97 -5.96
CA CYS A 156 -20.88 1.06 -5.66
C CYS A 156 -21.64 1.52 -4.39
N ARG A 157 -22.94 1.19 -4.37
CA ARG A 157 -23.83 1.40 -3.23
C ARG A 157 -24.62 0.13 -2.97
N TRP A 158 -23.88 -0.97 -2.85
CA TRP A 158 -24.50 -2.26 -2.60
C TRP A 158 -24.90 -2.36 -1.14
N GLU A 159 -26.07 -2.97 -0.90
CA GLU A 159 -26.48 -3.29 0.46
C GLU A 159 -25.52 -4.30 1.08
N PRO A 160 -25.25 -4.19 2.40
CA PRO A 160 -24.41 -5.15 3.10
C PRO A 160 -24.98 -6.56 3.02
N SER A 161 -24.16 -7.51 2.53
CA SER A 161 -24.47 -8.93 2.59
C SER A 161 -24.21 -9.52 3.96
N LEU A 162 -23.31 -8.89 4.71
CA LEU A 162 -22.93 -9.24 6.09
C LEU A 162 -22.36 -8.01 6.80
N GLU A 163 -22.80 -7.77 8.03
CA GLU A 163 -22.09 -7.00 9.03
C GLU A 163 -21.24 -7.95 9.87
N LEU A 164 -19.92 -7.73 9.82
CA LEU A 164 -18.95 -8.53 10.55
C LEU A 164 -18.45 -7.75 11.76
N GLU A 165 -18.83 -8.18 12.94
CA GLU A 165 -18.21 -7.75 14.18
C GLU A 165 -16.79 -8.36 14.29
N ILE A 166 -15.79 -7.52 14.50
CA ILE A 166 -14.40 -7.93 14.70
C ILE A 166 -14.16 -8.17 16.19
N PRO A 167 -13.97 -9.42 16.62
CA PRO A 167 -13.72 -9.69 18.04
C PRO A 167 -12.49 -8.94 18.58
N GLU A 168 -12.52 -8.48 19.81
CA GLU A 168 -11.39 -7.83 20.48
C GLU A 168 -10.13 -8.73 20.54
N THR A 169 -10.32 -10.04 20.43
CA THR A 169 -9.24 -11.03 20.43
C THR A 169 -8.55 -11.18 19.07
N TRP A 170 -9.06 -10.52 18.02
CA TRP A 170 -8.40 -10.60 16.72
C TRP A 170 -7.18 -9.71 16.67
N THR A 171 -6.05 -10.34 16.42
CA THR A 171 -4.74 -9.66 16.32
C THR A 171 -4.67 -8.79 15.09
N SER A 172 -4.07 -7.60 15.20
CA SER A 172 -3.78 -6.72 14.06
C SER A 172 -3.11 -7.50 12.92
N GLY A 173 -3.53 -7.20 11.68
CA GLY A 173 -3.06 -7.92 10.50
C GLY A 173 -3.88 -7.59 9.26
N VAL A 174 -3.48 -8.19 8.14
CA VAL A 174 -4.27 -8.15 6.89
C VAL A 174 -5.15 -9.39 6.82
N TYR A 175 -6.43 -9.16 6.55
CA TYR A 175 -7.45 -10.20 6.52
C TYR A 175 -8.01 -10.34 5.11
N LEU A 176 -8.11 -11.59 4.66
CA LEU A 176 -8.71 -11.96 3.38
C LEU A 176 -10.02 -12.71 3.64
N GLY A 177 -11.12 -12.19 3.12
CA GLY A 177 -12.38 -12.91 3.08
C GLY A 177 -12.50 -13.65 1.75
N ARG A 178 -12.31 -14.97 1.76
CA ARG A 178 -12.52 -15.80 0.57
C ARG A 178 -14.00 -16.00 0.33
N LEU A 179 -14.50 -15.46 -0.76
CA LEU A 179 -15.85 -15.65 -1.25
C LEU A 179 -15.88 -16.88 -2.16
N THR A 180 -16.83 -17.79 -1.94
CA THR A 180 -17.00 -19.00 -2.76
C THR A 180 -18.45 -19.21 -3.10
N THR A 181 -18.81 -19.24 -4.39
CA THR A 181 -20.19 -19.57 -4.83
C THR A 181 -20.56 -21.00 -4.45
N VAL A 182 -21.79 -21.21 -4.00
CA VAL A 182 -22.31 -22.54 -3.71
C VAL A 182 -23.00 -23.09 -4.95
N PRO A 183 -22.52 -24.19 -5.55
CA PRO A 183 -23.18 -24.85 -6.66
C PRO A 183 -24.59 -25.30 -6.29
N GLU A 184 -25.56 -25.14 -7.19
CA GLU A 184 -26.93 -25.61 -7.02
C GLU A 184 -27.12 -27.06 -7.50
N ARG A 185 -26.23 -27.49 -8.40
CA ARG A 185 -26.20 -28.85 -8.95
C ARG A 185 -24.81 -29.46 -8.79
N ALA A 186 -24.74 -30.78 -8.75
CA ALA A 186 -23.48 -31.50 -8.54
C ALA A 186 -22.45 -31.34 -9.69
N ASP A 187 -22.92 -31.02 -10.91
CA ASP A 187 -22.09 -30.79 -12.08
C ASP A 187 -21.66 -29.33 -12.25
N GLU A 188 -22.14 -28.44 -11.41
CA GLU A 188 -21.84 -27.03 -11.48
C GLU A 188 -20.51 -26.69 -10.80
N LEU A 189 -19.78 -25.75 -11.41
CA LEU A 189 -18.51 -25.28 -10.87
C LEU A 189 -18.74 -24.12 -9.89
N TYR A 190 -17.95 -24.09 -8.81
CA TYR A 190 -17.87 -22.91 -7.96
C TYR A 190 -16.83 -21.92 -8.50
N TRP A 191 -16.97 -20.64 -8.10
CA TRP A 191 -16.03 -19.55 -8.40
C TRP A 191 -15.65 -18.83 -7.14
N GLN A 192 -14.44 -18.28 -7.12
CA GLN A 192 -13.88 -17.61 -5.95
C GLN A 192 -13.31 -16.24 -6.29
N SER A 193 -13.38 -15.35 -5.30
CA SER A 193 -12.62 -14.10 -5.22
C SER A 193 -12.35 -13.78 -3.75
N TYR A 194 -11.54 -12.73 -3.49
CA TYR A 194 -11.38 -12.19 -2.15
C TYR A 194 -12.16 -10.90 -1.94
N VAL A 195 -12.35 -10.55 -0.67
CA VAL A 195 -12.40 -9.19 -0.14
C VAL A 195 -11.23 -9.04 0.84
N ILE A 196 -10.72 -7.81 1.00
CA ILE A 196 -9.55 -7.53 1.84
C ILE A 196 -9.84 -6.37 2.78
N PHE A 197 -9.39 -6.48 4.03
CA PHE A 197 -9.42 -5.42 5.03
C PHE A 197 -8.29 -5.59 6.03
N ILE A 198 -7.97 -4.50 6.73
CA ILE A 198 -6.92 -4.47 7.74
C ILE A 198 -7.59 -4.38 9.12
N VAL A 199 -7.21 -5.28 10.04
CA VAL A 199 -7.54 -5.11 11.45
C VAL A 199 -6.41 -4.39 12.13
N LYS A 200 -6.71 -3.25 12.71
CA LYS A 200 -5.76 -2.41 13.47
C LYS A 200 -6.00 -2.51 14.96
N ASP A 201 -4.99 -2.25 15.74
CA ASP A 201 -5.06 -2.15 17.18
C ASP A 201 -4.58 -0.79 17.69
N LYS A 202 -4.64 -0.57 19.01
CA LYS A 202 -4.24 0.68 19.67
C LYS A 202 -3.03 0.49 20.58
N ARG A 203 -2.50 -0.72 20.69
CA ARG A 203 -1.35 -1.01 21.55
C ARG A 203 -0.06 -0.41 20.99
N PRO A 204 0.93 -0.05 21.81
CA PRO A 204 2.29 0.18 21.35
C PRO A 204 2.85 -1.07 20.66
N ALA A 205 3.66 -0.89 19.62
CA ALA A 205 4.32 -1.99 18.90
C ALA A 205 5.73 -1.56 18.46
N ASP A 206 6.59 -2.53 18.15
CA ASP A 206 7.91 -2.23 17.61
C ASP A 206 7.81 -1.70 16.17
N VAL A 207 6.93 -2.30 15.35
CA VAL A 207 6.82 -2.02 13.93
C VAL A 207 5.39 -1.63 13.56
N LEU A 208 5.23 -0.48 12.88
CA LEU A 208 4.02 -0.13 12.15
C LEU A 208 4.22 -0.43 10.66
N PHE A 209 3.44 -1.38 10.17
CA PHE A 209 3.42 -1.77 8.76
C PHE A 209 2.26 -1.03 8.06
N GLN A 210 2.59 -0.12 7.14
CA GLN A 210 1.59 0.52 6.29
C GLN A 210 1.30 -0.34 5.06
N CYS A 211 0.03 -0.69 4.87
CA CYS A 211 -0.44 -1.27 3.62
C CYS A 211 -0.66 -0.18 2.57
N SER A 212 -0.32 -0.46 1.33
CA SER A 212 -0.35 0.50 0.21
C SER A 212 -1.72 0.55 -0.48
N ASP A 213 -2.81 0.56 0.28
CA ASP A 213 -4.17 0.41 -0.23
C ASP A 213 -4.62 1.55 -1.17
N ASN A 214 -4.03 2.73 -1.08
CA ASN A 214 -4.21 3.79 -2.10
C ASN A 214 -3.70 3.33 -3.47
N THR A 215 -2.53 2.70 -3.50
CA THR A 215 -1.93 2.21 -4.74
C THR A 215 -2.71 1.02 -5.28
N TRP A 216 -3.16 0.10 -4.41
CA TRP A 216 -4.03 -1.00 -4.84
C TRP A 216 -5.27 -0.46 -5.55
N GLN A 217 -5.88 0.62 -5.05
CA GLN A 217 -7.06 1.20 -5.65
C GLN A 217 -6.73 2.04 -6.89
N ALA A 218 -5.58 2.69 -6.91
CA ALA A 218 -5.10 3.48 -8.05
C ALA A 218 -4.95 2.64 -9.33
N TYR A 219 -4.46 1.41 -9.19
CA TYR A 219 -4.27 0.47 -10.30
C TYR A 219 -5.46 -0.46 -10.52
N ASN A 220 -6.45 -0.46 -9.63
CA ASN A 220 -7.65 -1.29 -9.76
C ASN A 220 -8.47 -0.85 -10.97
N ARG A 221 -8.62 -1.74 -11.96
CA ARG A 221 -9.36 -1.48 -13.20
C ARG A 221 -10.83 -1.90 -13.17
N TRP A 222 -11.32 -2.37 -12.01
CA TRP A 222 -12.72 -2.74 -11.89
C TRP A 222 -13.69 -1.58 -12.25
N PRO A 223 -14.80 -1.81 -12.93
CA PRO A 223 -15.22 -3.08 -13.55
C PRO A 223 -14.50 -3.37 -14.86
N ASP A 224 -13.97 -2.34 -15.54
CA ASP A 224 -13.20 -2.38 -16.77
C ASP A 224 -12.51 -1.03 -17.00
N GLN A 225 -11.19 -0.98 -17.01
CA GLN A 225 -10.31 0.18 -17.26
C GLN A 225 -10.45 1.39 -16.32
N PHE A 226 -11.30 1.36 -15.28
CA PHE A 226 -11.57 2.51 -14.39
C PHE A 226 -10.52 2.70 -13.29
N SER A 227 -9.24 2.70 -13.61
CA SER A 227 -8.14 3.02 -12.69
C SER A 227 -7.87 4.54 -12.63
N LEU A 228 -6.94 4.98 -11.79
CA LEU A 228 -6.46 6.37 -11.85
C LEU A 228 -5.78 6.72 -13.20
N TYR A 229 -5.48 5.72 -14.02
CA TYR A 229 -4.84 5.88 -15.34
C TYR A 229 -5.84 5.90 -16.51
N ASP A 230 -7.13 6.08 -16.25
CA ASP A 230 -8.16 6.08 -17.30
C ASP A 230 -9.00 7.36 -17.23
N ASP A 231 -8.83 8.27 -18.19
CA ASP A 231 -9.66 9.48 -18.35
C ASP A 231 -10.88 9.24 -19.26
N GLY A 232 -11.03 8.02 -19.79
CA GLY A 232 -12.06 7.64 -20.75
C GLY A 232 -11.59 7.69 -22.21
N ASN A 233 -10.44 8.28 -22.50
CA ASN A 233 -9.83 8.36 -23.82
C ASN A 233 -8.48 7.64 -23.87
N ASP A 234 -7.66 7.82 -22.83
CA ASP A 234 -6.34 7.21 -22.70
C ASP A 234 -6.32 6.25 -21.49
N PRO A 235 -6.11 4.93 -21.70
CA PRO A 235 -6.00 3.95 -20.63
C PRO A 235 -4.68 4.02 -19.85
N TRP A 236 -3.78 4.94 -20.20
CA TRP A 236 -2.54 5.27 -19.52
C TRP A 236 -2.41 6.77 -19.24
N TYR A 237 -3.53 7.47 -19.12
CA TYR A 237 -3.58 8.86 -18.73
C TYR A 237 -2.88 9.09 -17.39
N VAL A 238 -1.99 10.08 -17.34
CA VAL A 238 -1.19 10.41 -16.14
C VAL A 238 -1.47 11.83 -15.62
N GLY A 239 -2.49 12.49 -16.13
CA GLY A 239 -2.92 13.83 -15.71
C GLY A 239 -3.85 13.85 -14.50
N PRO A 240 -4.30 15.04 -14.06
CA PRO A 240 -5.20 15.21 -12.92
C PRO A 240 -6.65 14.79 -13.20
N ASP A 241 -7.51 14.96 -12.19
CA ASP A 241 -8.97 14.87 -12.28
C ASP A 241 -9.51 13.46 -12.63
N VAL A 242 -8.83 12.42 -12.18
CA VAL A 242 -9.36 11.04 -12.18
C VAL A 242 -9.61 10.62 -10.74
N ASP A 243 -10.78 10.04 -10.50
CA ASP A 243 -11.25 9.61 -9.18
C ASP A 243 -11.41 8.08 -9.14
N VAL A 244 -11.03 7.47 -8.04
CA VAL A 244 -11.37 6.08 -7.74
C VAL A 244 -11.93 5.95 -6.33
N SER A 245 -12.88 5.03 -6.17
CA SER A 245 -13.53 4.76 -4.89
C SER A 245 -13.02 3.47 -4.27
N PHE A 246 -12.93 3.42 -2.94
CA PHE A 246 -12.79 2.18 -2.17
C PHE A 246 -14.11 1.41 -2.06
N ASP A 247 -15.23 2.00 -2.43
CA ASP A 247 -16.54 1.36 -2.48
C ASP A 247 -16.75 0.67 -3.83
N ARG A 248 -15.86 -0.29 -4.12
CA ARG A 248 -15.94 -1.16 -5.30
C ARG A 248 -15.02 -2.38 -5.14
N PRO A 249 -15.34 -3.51 -5.77
CA PRO A 249 -14.47 -4.68 -5.76
C PRO A 249 -13.07 -4.39 -6.31
N TYR A 250 -12.07 -5.12 -5.82
CA TYR A 250 -10.78 -5.20 -6.49
C TYR A 250 -10.85 -6.23 -7.62
N GLY A 251 -10.51 -5.82 -8.84
CA GLY A 251 -10.27 -6.72 -9.96
C GLY A 251 -8.93 -7.45 -9.84
N LYS A 252 -8.66 -8.36 -10.76
CA LYS A 252 -7.33 -8.97 -10.89
C LYS A 252 -6.30 -7.90 -11.23
N TYR A 253 -5.16 -7.91 -10.56
CA TYR A 253 -4.09 -6.94 -10.79
C TYR A 253 -3.50 -7.08 -12.20
N ARG A 254 -3.34 -5.96 -12.88
CA ARG A 254 -2.99 -5.96 -14.31
C ARG A 254 -1.52 -6.10 -14.60
N GLN A 255 -0.66 -5.43 -13.82
CA GLN A 255 0.75 -5.31 -14.19
C GLN A 255 1.54 -6.60 -13.96
N ILE A 256 0.98 -7.54 -13.18
CA ILE A 256 1.50 -8.89 -13.02
C ILE A 256 0.59 -9.87 -13.76
N TYR A 257 1.12 -10.45 -14.80
CA TYR A 257 0.40 -11.46 -15.57
C TYR A 257 0.23 -12.74 -14.77
N GLU A 258 -0.94 -13.38 -14.94
CA GLU A 258 -1.23 -14.73 -14.44
C GLU A 258 -1.15 -14.88 -12.90
N ASN A 259 -1.38 -13.82 -12.12
CA ASN A 259 -1.54 -13.95 -10.68
C ASN A 259 -3.02 -14.00 -10.27
N PRO A 260 -3.64 -15.20 -10.18
CA PRO A 260 -5.05 -15.34 -9.82
C PRO A 260 -5.33 -14.92 -8.38
N GLN A 261 -4.34 -14.99 -7.48
CA GLN A 261 -4.49 -14.63 -6.08
C GLN A 261 -4.69 -13.11 -5.87
N SER A 262 -4.41 -12.29 -6.89
CA SER A 262 -4.65 -10.84 -6.83
C SER A 262 -6.14 -10.47 -6.97
N LEU A 263 -7.00 -11.40 -7.36
CA LEU A 263 -8.44 -11.12 -7.52
C LEU A 263 -9.10 -10.86 -6.16
N GLY A 264 -9.48 -9.61 -5.93
CA GLY A 264 -10.10 -9.16 -4.68
C GLY A 264 -9.14 -8.86 -3.53
N SER A 265 -7.83 -9.13 -3.66
CA SER A 265 -6.81 -8.90 -2.62
C SER A 265 -5.98 -7.63 -2.83
N GLY A 266 -6.35 -6.76 -3.77
CA GLY A 266 -5.51 -5.63 -4.15
C GLY A 266 -4.14 -6.10 -4.62
N GLU A 267 -3.08 -5.40 -4.21
CA GLU A 267 -1.70 -5.77 -4.52
C GLU A 267 -0.97 -6.43 -3.34
N PHE A 268 -1.63 -6.62 -2.20
CA PHE A 268 -1.02 -7.11 -0.96
C PHE A 268 -0.24 -8.41 -1.16
N LEU A 269 -0.86 -9.41 -1.79
CA LEU A 269 -0.21 -10.71 -2.02
C LEU A 269 0.94 -10.64 -3.04
N CYS A 270 1.00 -9.56 -3.84
CA CYS A 270 2.05 -9.35 -4.83
C CYS A 270 3.30 -8.74 -4.22
N TRP A 271 3.15 -7.70 -3.38
CA TRP A 271 4.25 -6.83 -2.97
C TRP A 271 4.55 -6.83 -1.48
N GLU A 272 3.55 -7.03 -0.63
CA GLU A 272 3.63 -6.74 0.79
C GLU A 272 3.68 -8.00 1.65
N PHE A 273 2.96 -9.04 1.25
CA PHE A 273 2.84 -10.28 2.01
C PHE A 273 4.19 -10.97 2.30
N PRO A 274 5.19 -10.99 1.39
CA PRO A 274 6.49 -11.56 1.73
C PRO A 274 7.17 -10.91 2.94
N LEU A 275 7.09 -9.57 3.08
CA LEU A 275 7.63 -8.88 4.26
C LEU A 275 6.78 -9.15 5.51
N SER A 276 5.46 -9.06 5.42
CA SER A 276 4.54 -9.33 6.53
C SER A 276 4.76 -10.76 7.09
N TYR A 277 4.81 -11.75 6.21
CA TYR A 277 5.12 -13.13 6.57
C TYR A 277 6.50 -13.28 7.23
N TRP A 278 7.52 -12.59 6.70
CA TRP A 278 8.88 -12.64 7.22
C TRP A 278 9.00 -12.00 8.61
N LEU A 279 8.38 -10.84 8.82
CA LEU A 279 8.35 -10.16 10.13
C LEU A 279 7.73 -11.07 11.19
N GLU A 280 6.59 -11.66 10.91
CA GLU A 280 5.88 -12.55 11.84
C GLU A 280 6.63 -13.87 12.06
N LYS A 281 7.29 -14.43 11.03
CA LYS A 281 8.16 -15.60 11.13
C LYS A 281 9.29 -15.39 12.15
N HIS A 282 9.86 -14.19 12.17
CA HIS A 282 10.97 -13.83 13.04
C HIS A 282 10.54 -13.22 14.38
N GLY A 283 9.21 -13.20 14.64
CA GLY A 283 8.65 -12.78 15.92
C GLY A 283 8.73 -11.29 16.20
N TYR A 284 8.88 -10.46 15.19
CA TYR A 284 8.80 -9.00 15.35
C TYR A 284 7.40 -8.61 15.81
N ASP A 285 7.32 -7.69 16.76
CA ASP A 285 6.06 -7.13 17.22
C ASP A 285 5.54 -6.11 16.21
N VAL A 286 4.69 -6.58 15.30
CA VAL A 286 4.16 -5.79 14.18
C VAL A 286 2.68 -5.50 14.34
N THR A 287 2.28 -4.28 13.97
CA THR A 287 0.90 -3.85 13.82
C THR A 287 0.71 -3.23 12.44
N TYR A 288 -0.53 -3.26 11.94
CA TYR A 288 -0.84 -2.90 10.56
C TYR A 288 -1.78 -1.69 10.50
N CYS A 289 -1.67 -0.89 9.44
CA CYS A 289 -2.56 0.22 9.15
C CYS A 289 -2.75 0.40 7.63
N SER A 290 -3.81 1.11 7.24
CA SER A 290 -4.04 1.56 5.87
C SER A 290 -3.35 2.90 5.59
N ASN A 291 -3.22 3.28 4.32
CA ASN A 291 -2.82 4.64 3.97
C ASN A 291 -3.75 5.68 4.61
N SER A 292 -5.06 5.39 4.70
CA SER A 292 -6.03 6.33 5.27
C SER A 292 -5.86 6.57 6.77
N ASP A 293 -5.27 5.62 7.51
CA ASP A 293 -4.94 5.78 8.92
C ASP A 293 -3.76 6.72 9.13
N MET A 294 -2.83 6.75 8.17
CA MET A 294 -1.61 7.55 8.21
C MET A 294 -1.79 9.05 7.88
N VAL A 295 -3.02 9.53 7.65
CA VAL A 295 -3.28 10.97 7.59
C VAL A 295 -3.08 11.67 8.95
N SER A 296 -2.85 10.90 10.00
CA SER A 296 -2.46 11.33 11.34
C SER A 296 -1.26 10.52 11.84
N SER A 297 -0.30 11.16 12.46
CA SER A 297 0.88 10.51 13.07
C SER A 297 0.58 9.74 14.36
N THR A 298 -0.62 9.88 14.92
CA THR A 298 -0.99 9.36 16.26
C THR A 298 -0.64 7.89 16.44
N ARG A 299 -0.97 7.05 15.46
CA ARG A 299 -0.69 5.61 15.55
C ARG A 299 0.81 5.32 15.46
N GLY A 300 1.50 5.97 14.53
CA GLY A 300 2.92 5.75 14.30
C GLY A 300 3.80 6.22 15.48
N LEU A 301 3.38 7.25 16.20
CA LEU A 301 4.08 7.73 17.40
C LEU A 301 4.05 6.73 18.57
N GLN A 302 3.22 5.69 18.50
CA GLN A 302 3.21 4.58 19.46
C GLN A 302 4.13 3.43 19.04
N CYS A 303 4.80 3.53 17.88
CA CYS A 303 5.69 2.52 17.35
C CYS A 303 7.13 3.04 17.30
N LYS A 304 8.12 2.14 17.26
CA LYS A 304 9.53 2.48 17.14
C LYS A 304 9.98 2.62 15.69
N THR A 305 9.30 1.89 14.78
CA THR A 305 9.65 1.83 13.37
C THR A 305 8.40 1.91 12.51
N PHE A 306 8.44 2.73 11.48
CA PHE A 306 7.46 2.79 10.40
C PHE A 306 8.02 2.11 9.16
N ILE A 307 7.21 1.31 8.47
CA ILE A 307 7.60 0.63 7.22
C ILE A 307 6.58 0.96 6.11
N SER A 308 7.11 1.47 4.99
CA SER A 308 6.48 1.51 3.68
C SER A 308 7.13 0.45 2.80
N VAL A 309 6.37 -0.37 2.07
CA VAL A 309 6.90 -1.54 1.37
C VAL A 309 6.32 -1.73 -0.02
N GLY A 310 7.12 -2.28 -0.92
CA GLY A 310 6.70 -2.70 -2.26
C GLY A 310 6.25 -1.52 -3.13
N HIS A 311 4.97 -1.49 -3.46
CA HIS A 311 4.38 -0.51 -4.37
C HIS A 311 3.53 0.52 -3.60
N ASP A 312 4.15 1.53 -2.98
CA ASP A 312 3.46 2.53 -2.14
C ASP A 312 3.50 3.94 -2.78
N GLU A 313 3.00 4.03 -4.00
CA GLU A 313 3.17 5.18 -4.90
C GLU A 313 2.28 6.39 -4.54
N TYR A 314 1.03 6.14 -4.09
CA TYR A 314 0.00 7.19 -3.98
C TYR A 314 -0.26 7.60 -2.54
N TRP A 315 0.10 8.84 -2.20
CA TRP A 315 -0.04 9.38 -0.85
C TRP A 315 -0.87 10.67 -0.82
N ASP A 316 -1.61 10.86 0.27
CA ASP A 316 -2.12 12.18 0.66
C ASP A 316 -0.98 13.01 1.25
N VAL A 317 -0.94 14.32 0.99
CA VAL A 317 0.09 15.21 1.56
C VAL A 317 0.13 15.15 3.09
N ARG A 318 -1.01 14.87 3.73
CA ARG A 318 -1.09 14.68 5.19
C ARG A 318 -0.30 13.45 5.65
N GLN A 319 -0.26 12.36 4.87
CA GLN A 319 0.56 11.18 5.18
C GLN A 319 2.06 11.54 5.17
N TYR A 320 2.51 12.33 4.20
CA TYR A 320 3.89 12.83 4.16
C TYR A 320 4.22 13.58 5.46
N HIS A 321 3.37 14.53 5.87
CA HIS A 321 3.60 15.30 7.09
C HIS A 321 3.56 14.43 8.35
N SER A 322 2.65 13.45 8.40
CA SER A 322 2.59 12.48 9.50
C SER A 322 3.87 11.66 9.60
N ALA A 323 4.38 11.11 8.49
CA ALA A 323 5.64 10.39 8.47
C ALA A 323 6.82 11.28 8.86
N LYS A 324 6.86 12.52 8.37
CA LYS A 324 7.90 13.51 8.74
C LYS A 324 7.87 13.83 10.24
N GLN A 325 6.68 13.99 10.82
CA GLN A 325 6.51 14.19 12.25
C GLN A 325 6.99 12.97 13.05
N MET A 326 6.63 11.77 12.65
CA MET A 326 7.08 10.53 13.29
C MET A 326 8.61 10.45 13.34
N ILE A 327 9.28 10.73 12.22
CA ILE A 327 10.74 10.77 12.14
C ILE A 327 11.30 11.84 13.09
N SER A 328 10.71 13.04 13.13
CA SER A 328 11.15 14.11 14.03
C SER A 328 10.97 13.78 15.52
N GLU A 329 10.00 12.91 15.84
CA GLU A 329 9.72 12.44 17.19
C GLU A 329 10.49 11.17 17.58
N GLY A 330 11.36 10.66 16.70
CA GLY A 330 12.29 9.56 17.02
C GLY A 330 11.84 8.18 16.54
N VAL A 331 10.82 8.10 15.67
CA VAL A 331 10.46 6.86 14.99
C VAL A 331 11.41 6.67 13.80
N SER A 332 12.03 5.49 13.68
CA SER A 332 12.78 5.14 12.48
C SER A 332 11.84 4.87 11.31
N ALA A 333 12.27 5.15 10.09
CA ALA A 333 11.45 4.88 8.91
C ALA A 333 12.23 4.04 7.88
N LEU A 334 11.60 2.96 7.43
CA LEU A 334 12.15 2.06 6.42
C LEU A 334 11.27 2.12 5.16
N PHE A 335 11.78 2.73 4.11
CA PHE A 335 11.17 2.72 2.79
C PHE A 335 11.73 1.53 1.99
N LEU A 336 11.11 0.38 2.18
CA LEU A 336 11.44 -0.88 1.50
C LEU A 336 10.65 -0.98 0.19
N SER A 337 10.68 0.08 -0.59
CA SER A 337 9.80 0.35 -1.72
C SER A 337 10.54 1.03 -2.86
N GLY A 338 9.92 1.06 -4.04
CA GLY A 338 10.35 1.82 -5.19
C GLY A 338 9.22 2.69 -5.73
N ASN A 339 9.55 3.85 -6.29
CA ASN A 339 8.58 4.86 -6.76
C ASN A 339 7.53 5.26 -5.71
N ALA A 340 7.89 5.13 -4.43
CA ALA A 340 7.00 5.50 -3.33
C ALA A 340 6.83 7.01 -3.22
N VAL A 341 5.70 7.46 -2.62
CA VAL A 341 5.43 8.88 -2.38
C VAL A 341 5.56 9.71 -3.67
N ASN A 342 5.02 9.23 -4.79
CA ASN A 342 5.13 9.88 -6.11
C ASN A 342 3.87 10.69 -6.45
N GLY A 343 2.70 10.06 -6.41
CA GLY A 343 1.42 10.68 -6.75
C GLY A 343 0.72 11.28 -5.53
N VAL A 344 0.24 12.53 -5.66
CA VAL A 344 -0.58 13.17 -4.62
C VAL A 344 -2.04 12.82 -4.83
N THR A 345 -2.61 12.08 -3.86
CA THR A 345 -4.00 11.63 -3.88
C THR A 345 -4.73 12.01 -2.58
N PRO A 346 -5.34 13.21 -2.50
CA PRO A 346 -6.14 13.59 -1.35
C PRO A 346 -7.36 12.69 -1.19
N PHE A 347 -7.65 12.30 0.06
CA PHE A 347 -8.86 11.60 0.41
C PHE A 347 -10.07 12.52 0.38
N ARG A 348 -11.19 12.01 -0.15
CA ARG A 348 -12.50 12.64 -0.11
C ARG A 348 -13.56 11.69 0.46
N ALA A 349 -14.67 12.26 0.89
CA ALA A 349 -15.82 11.46 1.29
C ALA A 349 -16.50 10.82 0.07
N SER A 350 -17.11 9.64 0.29
CA SER A 350 -18.08 9.04 -0.63
C SER A 350 -19.29 9.95 -0.85
N ILE A 351 -20.11 9.61 -1.84
CA ILE A 351 -21.30 10.41 -2.15
C ILE A 351 -22.34 10.38 -1.00
N ASP A 352 -22.34 9.34 -0.17
CA ASP A 352 -23.15 9.21 1.04
C ASP A 352 -22.50 9.82 2.29
N GLY A 353 -21.34 10.51 2.14
CA GLY A 353 -20.67 11.27 3.19
C GLY A 353 -19.70 10.48 4.07
N ARG A 354 -19.47 9.19 3.83
CA ARG A 354 -18.47 8.41 4.59
C ARG A 354 -17.07 8.92 4.27
N PRO A 355 -16.24 9.24 5.28
CA PRO A 355 -14.95 9.87 5.07
C PRO A 355 -13.94 8.91 4.41
N LYS A 356 -12.98 9.45 3.65
CA LYS A 356 -11.81 8.76 3.09
C LYS A 356 -12.14 7.58 2.17
N ARG A 357 -13.27 7.68 1.42
CA ARG A 357 -13.71 6.60 0.51
C ARG A 357 -13.32 6.82 -0.95
N ILE A 358 -12.85 8.01 -1.30
CA ILE A 358 -12.43 8.36 -2.66
C ILE A 358 -11.04 8.96 -2.60
N ILE A 359 -10.18 8.58 -3.53
CA ILE A 359 -8.93 9.25 -3.83
C ILE A 359 -8.98 9.84 -5.24
N THR A 360 -8.38 11.02 -5.38
CA THR A 360 -8.31 11.77 -6.64
C THR A 360 -6.86 11.92 -7.05
N ARG A 361 -6.51 11.65 -8.29
CA ARG A 361 -5.21 12.10 -8.81
C ARG A 361 -5.22 13.63 -8.89
N ALA A 362 -4.55 14.28 -7.97
CA ALA A 362 -4.56 15.73 -7.82
C ALA A 362 -3.18 16.37 -7.96
N GLY A 363 -2.11 15.58 -7.96
CA GLY A 363 -0.78 16.14 -7.99
C GLY A 363 0.35 15.14 -8.07
N ARG A 364 1.55 15.67 -7.94
CA ARG A 364 2.79 14.91 -7.76
C ARG A 364 3.57 15.50 -6.60
N PHE A 365 4.35 14.67 -5.94
CA PHE A 365 5.39 15.13 -5.04
C PHE A 365 6.53 15.79 -5.84
N ALA A 366 7.25 16.72 -5.21
CA ALA A 366 8.09 17.68 -5.93
C ALA A 366 9.44 17.13 -6.40
N GLY A 367 9.85 15.93 -6.01
CA GLY A 367 11.20 15.43 -6.27
C GLY A 367 11.58 15.38 -7.75
N LEU A 368 10.64 15.03 -8.64
CA LEU A 368 10.89 15.10 -10.09
C LEU A 368 11.08 16.53 -10.57
N ALA A 369 10.28 17.48 -10.09
CA ALA A 369 10.42 18.91 -10.45
C ALA A 369 11.74 19.50 -9.92
N VAL A 370 12.17 19.10 -8.73
CA VAL A 370 13.49 19.47 -8.17
C VAL A 370 14.64 18.97 -9.04
N GLN A 371 14.45 17.86 -9.74
CA GLN A 371 15.41 17.31 -10.72
C GLN A 371 15.26 17.93 -12.13
N GLY A 372 14.39 18.92 -12.31
CA GLY A 372 14.15 19.56 -13.62
C GLY A 372 13.28 18.74 -14.57
N VAL A 373 12.56 17.74 -14.08
CA VAL A 373 11.60 16.95 -14.87
C VAL A 373 10.24 17.64 -14.82
N GLU A 374 9.88 18.31 -15.89
CA GLU A 374 8.59 19.00 -15.99
C GLU A 374 7.44 18.00 -16.19
N SER A 375 6.28 18.35 -15.63
CA SER A 375 5.04 17.63 -15.90
C SER A 375 4.42 18.09 -17.22
N LYS A 376 3.91 17.13 -17.99
CA LYS A 376 3.10 17.44 -19.20
C LYS A 376 1.69 17.94 -18.87
N HIS A 377 1.28 17.87 -17.61
CA HIS A 377 -0.05 18.22 -17.15
C HIS A 377 0.04 19.23 -16.01
N ASP A 378 -0.90 20.17 -15.99
CA ASP A 378 -1.07 21.12 -14.88
C ASP A 378 -1.78 20.43 -13.72
N PHE A 379 -1.04 20.09 -12.68
CA PHE A 379 -1.60 19.54 -11.48
C PHE A 379 -2.03 20.63 -10.48
N PRO A 380 -3.22 20.51 -9.86
CA PRO A 380 -3.67 21.48 -8.86
C PRO A 380 -2.83 21.46 -7.57
N ILE A 381 -2.13 20.37 -7.29
CA ILE A 381 -1.31 20.21 -6.07
C ILE A 381 0.12 19.80 -6.47
N THR A 382 1.08 20.53 -5.91
CA THR A 382 2.47 20.07 -5.84
C THR A 382 2.76 19.72 -4.39
N GLY A 383 3.05 18.45 -4.12
CA GLY A 383 3.45 17.98 -2.79
C GLY A 383 4.87 18.42 -2.43
N PRO A 384 5.30 18.22 -1.17
CA PRO A 384 6.69 18.40 -0.77
C PRO A 384 7.66 17.52 -1.57
N ASP A 385 8.97 17.85 -1.51
CA ASP A 385 10.04 16.98 -2.06
C ASP A 385 10.11 15.67 -1.26
N GLU A 386 9.73 14.56 -1.88
CA GLU A 386 9.72 13.24 -1.25
C GLU A 386 11.13 12.75 -0.92
N GLY A 387 12.14 13.22 -1.63
CA GLY A 387 13.53 12.94 -1.30
C GLY A 387 13.93 13.41 0.09
N LEU A 388 13.35 14.52 0.58
CA LEU A 388 13.58 15.03 1.95
C LEU A 388 12.88 14.18 3.02
N LEU A 389 12.04 13.24 2.64
CA LEU A 389 11.44 12.25 3.53
C LEU A 389 12.16 10.90 3.44
N MET A 390 12.45 10.42 2.23
CA MET A 390 12.95 9.08 1.99
C MET A 390 14.48 8.99 1.85
N GLY A 391 15.15 10.10 1.56
CA GLY A 391 16.59 10.14 1.29
C GLY A 391 16.96 10.15 -0.21
N ALA A 392 16.13 9.59 -1.06
CA ALA A 392 16.29 9.65 -2.52
C ALA A 392 14.95 9.93 -3.20
N ARG A 393 15.00 10.47 -4.41
CA ARG A 393 13.84 10.93 -5.18
C ARG A 393 13.37 9.91 -6.19
N ASN A 394 12.12 10.01 -6.56
CA ASN A 394 11.56 9.24 -7.66
C ASN A 394 12.29 9.52 -8.98
N VAL A 395 12.27 8.57 -9.89
CA VAL A 395 12.91 8.62 -11.21
C VAL A 395 11.82 8.66 -12.28
N SER A 396 12.07 9.39 -13.35
CA SER A 396 11.22 9.33 -14.53
C SER A 396 12.10 9.41 -15.79
N PRO A 397 11.88 8.52 -16.73
CA PRO A 397 10.96 7.39 -16.71
C PRO A 397 11.48 6.21 -15.87
N VAL A 398 10.56 5.48 -15.25
CA VAL A 398 10.84 4.18 -14.61
C VAL A 398 10.79 3.03 -15.63
N ASN A 399 10.82 1.82 -15.20
CA ASN A 399 10.84 0.54 -15.91
C ASN A 399 12.25 -0.01 -16.15
N GLY A 400 12.35 -1.30 -16.08
CA GLY A 400 13.60 -2.02 -16.23
C GLY A 400 13.99 -2.76 -14.96
N GLY A 401 15.25 -3.01 -14.77
CA GLY A 401 15.77 -3.69 -13.59
C GLY A 401 17.29 -3.73 -13.56
N GLY A 402 17.82 -4.18 -12.44
CA GLY A 402 19.25 -4.29 -12.23
C GLY A 402 19.59 -5.05 -10.96
N ASP A 403 20.87 -5.10 -10.67
CA ASP A 403 21.41 -5.70 -9.46
C ASP A 403 21.59 -4.62 -8.39
N TRP A 404 21.34 -4.97 -7.13
CA TRP A 404 21.53 -4.07 -5.99
C TRP A 404 22.98 -4.13 -5.52
N THR A 405 23.79 -3.09 -5.81
CA THR A 405 25.23 -3.09 -5.66
C THR A 405 25.68 -2.26 -4.47
N VAL A 406 26.44 -2.86 -3.57
CA VAL A 406 26.99 -2.23 -2.36
C VAL A 406 28.09 -1.24 -2.71
N THR A 407 28.09 -0.07 -2.07
CA THR A 407 29.11 0.97 -2.24
C THR A 407 29.81 1.37 -0.94
N GLN A 408 29.30 0.93 0.22
CA GLN A 408 29.85 1.24 1.54
C GLN A 408 29.70 0.01 2.46
N ALA A 409 30.43 -1.05 2.20
CA ALA A 409 30.30 -2.34 2.87
C ALA A 409 30.68 -2.32 4.37
N ASP A 410 31.40 -1.34 4.84
CA ASP A 410 31.73 -1.10 6.24
C ASP A 410 30.59 -0.40 7.03
N HIS A 411 29.53 0.05 6.35
CA HIS A 411 28.38 0.63 7.02
C HIS A 411 27.65 -0.43 7.87
N TRP A 412 27.15 -0.04 9.03
CA TRP A 412 26.54 -0.94 10.04
C TRP A 412 25.40 -1.82 9.50
N ILE A 413 24.68 -1.42 8.45
CA ILE A 413 23.62 -2.23 7.86
C ILE A 413 24.15 -3.55 7.28
N PHE A 414 25.43 -3.61 6.93
CA PHE A 414 26.10 -4.79 6.36
C PHE A 414 26.80 -5.66 7.40
N GLU A 415 26.63 -5.38 8.68
CA GLU A 415 27.23 -6.20 9.74
C GLU A 415 26.77 -7.67 9.63
N GLY A 416 27.75 -8.56 9.48
CA GLY A 416 27.51 -10.01 9.31
C GLY A 416 26.87 -10.43 7.99
N VAL A 417 26.77 -9.54 7.00
CA VAL A 417 26.26 -9.87 5.64
C VAL A 417 27.31 -10.54 4.78
N GLY A 418 28.59 -10.20 4.99
CA GLY A 418 29.72 -10.78 4.25
C GLY A 418 29.92 -10.21 2.84
N MET A 419 29.33 -9.05 2.54
CA MET A 419 29.51 -8.34 1.27
C MET A 419 30.67 -7.34 1.34
N LYS A 420 31.22 -7.02 0.18
CA LYS A 420 32.26 -6.01 -0.04
C LYS A 420 31.74 -4.93 -0.99
N ASP A 421 32.44 -3.80 -1.08
CA ASP A 421 32.16 -2.79 -2.09
C ASP A 421 32.23 -3.39 -3.49
N GLY A 422 31.21 -3.13 -4.30
CA GLY A 422 31.03 -3.70 -5.62
C GLY A 422 30.31 -5.04 -5.67
N ASP A 423 30.08 -5.72 -4.54
CA ASP A 423 29.26 -6.93 -4.52
C ASP A 423 27.78 -6.58 -4.77
N SER A 424 27.10 -7.46 -5.50
CA SER A 424 25.72 -7.23 -5.92
C SER A 424 24.77 -8.34 -5.48
N ILE A 425 23.52 -7.96 -5.22
CA ILE A 425 22.39 -8.88 -5.09
C ILE A 425 21.65 -8.91 -6.43
N PRO A 426 21.73 -10.01 -7.19
CA PRO A 426 21.24 -10.06 -8.56
C PRO A 426 19.72 -9.86 -8.65
N GLY A 427 19.27 -9.00 -9.57
CA GLY A 427 17.87 -8.79 -9.91
C GLY A 427 17.01 -8.17 -8.78
N LEU A 428 17.62 -7.61 -7.73
CA LEU A 428 16.87 -7.00 -6.63
C LEU A 428 16.28 -5.63 -7.00
N ILE A 429 16.82 -4.92 -7.99
CA ILE A 429 16.22 -3.69 -8.52
C ILE A 429 15.13 -4.05 -9.51
N GLY A 430 13.89 -3.72 -9.14
CA GLY A 430 12.70 -3.91 -9.98
C GLY A 430 12.46 -2.76 -10.96
N TRP A 431 11.27 -2.73 -11.58
CA TRP A 431 10.95 -1.69 -12.57
C TRP A 431 10.67 -0.32 -11.96
N GLU A 432 10.51 -0.24 -10.66
CA GLU A 432 10.35 0.99 -9.89
C GLU A 432 11.44 1.09 -8.82
N TYR A 433 12.10 2.23 -8.80
CA TYR A 433 13.26 2.50 -7.95
C TYR A 433 13.37 4.00 -7.66
N HIS A 434 14.23 4.35 -6.68
CA HIS A 434 14.55 5.73 -6.36
C HIS A 434 15.95 6.08 -6.87
N GLY A 435 16.12 7.31 -7.36
CA GLY A 435 17.35 7.76 -8.03
C GLY A 435 18.10 8.81 -7.24
N ALA A 436 18.03 10.08 -7.65
CA ALA A 436 18.87 11.14 -7.12
C ALA A 436 18.73 11.31 -5.58
N PRO A 437 19.84 11.23 -4.82
CA PRO A 437 19.83 11.43 -3.39
C PRO A 437 19.44 12.87 -3.03
N ALA A 438 18.75 13.03 -1.91
CA ALA A 438 18.39 14.34 -1.38
C ALA A 438 19.57 14.96 -0.63
N LYS A 439 19.59 16.30 -0.58
CA LYS A 439 20.60 17.02 0.23
C LYS A 439 20.15 17.06 1.70
N ILE A 440 20.47 16.01 2.46
CA ILE A 440 20.19 15.87 3.88
C ILE A 440 21.52 15.71 4.62
N SER A 441 21.68 16.43 5.76
CA SER A 441 22.90 16.31 6.57
C SER A 441 23.08 14.89 7.11
N GLY A 442 24.25 14.31 6.93
CA GLY A 442 24.57 12.95 7.37
C GLY A 442 23.96 11.85 6.51
N LEU A 443 23.42 12.17 5.34
CA LEU A 443 22.97 11.15 4.41
C LEU A 443 24.15 10.39 3.82
N GLU A 444 24.08 9.07 3.88
CA GLU A 444 25.05 8.13 3.30
C GLU A 444 24.40 7.32 2.20
N ILE A 445 25.11 7.12 1.09
CA ILE A 445 24.72 6.23 0.00
C ILE A 445 25.37 4.88 0.30
N VAL A 446 24.55 3.89 0.62
CA VAL A 446 25.03 2.56 1.03
C VAL A 446 25.08 1.57 -0.12
N ALA A 447 24.28 1.83 -1.15
CA ALA A 447 24.30 1.07 -2.41
C ALA A 447 23.79 1.96 -3.54
N GLU A 448 24.33 1.77 -4.73
CA GLU A 448 23.90 2.47 -5.94
C GLU A 448 24.26 1.68 -7.20
N GLY A 449 23.68 2.06 -8.31
CA GLY A 449 23.98 1.43 -9.59
C GLY A 449 23.07 1.89 -10.71
N THR A 450 23.02 1.07 -11.75
CA THR A 450 22.25 1.36 -12.96
C THR A 450 21.19 0.29 -13.16
N ALA A 451 19.94 0.72 -13.30
CA ALA A 451 18.84 -0.08 -13.82
C ALA A 451 18.76 0.13 -15.34
N LEU A 452 18.45 -0.92 -16.08
CA LEU A 452 18.30 -0.85 -17.54
C LEU A 452 16.81 -0.82 -17.91
N ARG A 453 16.31 0.37 -18.23
CA ARG A 453 14.95 0.55 -18.74
C ARG A 453 14.80 -0.07 -20.13
N GLY A 454 13.78 -0.93 -20.29
CA GLY A 454 13.60 -1.68 -21.54
C GLY A 454 14.79 -2.56 -21.89
N GLY A 455 15.66 -2.86 -20.92
CA GLY A 455 16.86 -3.64 -21.11
C GLY A 455 18.04 -2.89 -21.76
N VAL A 456 17.89 -1.60 -22.09
CA VAL A 456 18.90 -0.84 -22.85
C VAL A 456 19.17 0.58 -22.35
N GLN A 457 18.18 1.28 -21.82
CA GLN A 457 18.35 2.66 -21.36
C GLN A 457 18.79 2.70 -19.89
N PRO A 458 19.99 3.22 -19.58
CA PRO A 458 20.47 3.28 -18.20
C PRO A 458 19.71 4.35 -17.41
N GLN A 459 19.39 4.01 -16.16
CA GLN A 459 18.84 4.92 -15.16
C GLN A 459 19.58 4.67 -13.84
N HIS A 460 19.97 5.73 -13.18
CA HIS A 460 20.69 5.63 -11.91
C HIS A 460 19.71 5.44 -10.74
N TRP A 461 20.06 4.57 -9.79
CA TRP A 461 19.33 4.35 -8.55
C TRP A 461 20.27 4.46 -7.35
N THR A 462 19.77 4.89 -6.19
CA THR A 462 20.52 5.01 -4.94
C THR A 462 19.72 4.56 -3.73
N ALA A 463 20.31 3.67 -2.92
CA ALA A 463 19.82 3.33 -1.59
C ALA A 463 20.56 4.15 -0.53
N THR A 464 19.83 4.71 0.41
CA THR A 464 20.36 5.71 1.33
C THR A 464 20.02 5.43 2.78
N VAL A 465 20.89 5.88 3.68
CA VAL A 465 20.61 6.00 5.13
C VAL A 465 20.87 7.43 5.56
N TYR A 466 19.99 8.00 6.39
CA TYR A 466 20.29 9.27 7.05
C TYR A 466 19.82 9.29 8.50
N PRO A 467 20.51 10.01 9.40
CA PRO A 467 20.17 10.07 10.82
C PRO A 467 18.92 10.93 11.06
N GLY A 468 18.04 10.46 11.92
CA GLY A 468 16.97 11.27 12.51
C GLY A 468 17.45 12.02 13.75
N PRO A 469 16.66 13.01 14.24
CA PRO A 469 17.12 13.95 15.28
C PRO A 469 17.21 13.35 16.69
N LYS A 470 16.69 12.16 16.93
CA LYS A 470 16.63 11.53 18.27
C LYS A 470 17.33 10.16 18.32
N GLY A 471 18.34 9.95 17.48
CA GLY A 471 19.07 8.69 17.38
C GLY A 471 18.39 7.62 16.51
N ASN A 472 17.23 7.94 15.97
CA ASN A 472 16.55 7.18 14.93
C ASN A 472 17.21 7.42 13.56
N PHE A 473 16.76 6.71 12.55
CA PHE A 473 17.27 6.83 11.18
C PHE A 473 16.18 6.57 10.15
N VAL A 474 16.47 6.97 8.92
CA VAL A 474 15.66 6.63 7.76
C VAL A 474 16.52 5.83 6.79
N PHE A 475 15.97 4.71 6.31
CA PHE A 475 16.56 3.87 5.27
C PHE A 475 15.64 3.82 4.05
N ASN A 476 16.23 3.95 2.87
CA ASN A 476 15.56 3.78 1.59
C ASN A 476 16.25 2.67 0.80
N ALA A 477 15.52 1.60 0.54
CA ALA A 477 16.03 0.44 -0.21
C ALA A 477 16.15 0.70 -1.72
N ALA A 478 15.49 1.74 -2.21
CA ALA A 478 15.44 2.15 -3.62
C ALA A 478 14.85 1.12 -4.59
N THR A 479 14.06 0.15 -4.13
CA THR A 479 13.49 -0.88 -5.01
C THR A 479 12.14 -1.40 -4.55
N ILE A 480 11.24 -1.60 -5.50
CA ILE A 480 9.94 -2.27 -5.30
C ILE A 480 10.12 -3.76 -4.91
N PHE A 481 11.28 -4.37 -5.20
CA PHE A 481 11.52 -5.80 -4.99
C PHE A 481 12.10 -6.18 -3.63
N TRP A 482 12.30 -5.23 -2.70
CA TRP A 482 12.94 -5.56 -1.42
C TRP A 482 12.26 -6.71 -0.68
N ALA A 483 10.93 -6.69 -0.59
CA ALA A 483 10.15 -7.74 0.07
C ALA A 483 10.35 -9.13 -0.57
N GLN A 484 10.61 -9.18 -1.88
CA GLN A 484 10.84 -10.42 -2.63
C GLN A 484 12.14 -11.12 -2.19
N GLY A 485 13.11 -10.35 -1.70
CA GLY A 485 14.37 -10.85 -1.13
C GLY A 485 14.23 -11.42 0.29
N LEU A 486 13.07 -11.29 0.93
CA LEU A 486 12.89 -11.70 2.32
C LEU A 486 12.28 -13.08 2.46
N SER A 487 11.22 -13.39 1.71
CA SER A 487 10.54 -14.68 1.83
C SER A 487 9.72 -15.02 0.60
N SER A 488 9.33 -16.29 0.51
CA SER A 488 8.37 -16.79 -0.47
C SER A 488 7.26 -17.55 0.27
N PRO A 489 6.25 -16.85 0.79
CA PRO A 489 5.15 -17.48 1.51
C PRO A 489 4.30 -18.37 0.59
N PRO A 490 3.47 -19.28 1.15
CA PRO A 490 2.61 -20.14 0.35
C PRO A 490 1.73 -19.35 -0.63
N GLY A 491 1.73 -19.78 -1.89
CA GLY A 491 0.97 -19.13 -2.96
C GLY A 491 1.58 -17.84 -3.51
N HIS A 492 2.71 -17.40 -2.96
CA HIS A 492 3.41 -16.25 -3.52
C HIS A 492 3.99 -16.58 -4.89
N MET A 493 3.78 -15.66 -5.83
CA MET A 493 4.35 -15.71 -7.16
C MET A 493 5.29 -14.52 -7.30
N LEU A 494 6.56 -14.79 -7.62
CA LEU A 494 7.51 -13.72 -7.88
C LEU A 494 6.98 -12.79 -8.99
N PRO A 495 6.90 -11.50 -8.74
CA PRO A 495 6.41 -10.56 -9.73
C PRO A 495 7.40 -10.43 -10.87
N TRP A 496 6.90 -10.58 -12.09
CA TRP A 496 7.68 -10.34 -13.30
C TRP A 496 6.95 -9.39 -14.23
N SER A 497 7.57 -8.24 -14.48
CA SER A 497 6.97 -7.19 -15.31
C SER A 497 8.07 -6.23 -15.80
N HIS A 498 7.80 -5.49 -16.86
CA HIS A 498 8.58 -4.35 -17.31
C HIS A 498 10.09 -4.62 -17.47
N TRP A 499 10.46 -5.79 -18.03
CA TRP A 499 11.85 -6.26 -18.24
C TRP A 499 12.64 -6.52 -16.96
N SER A 500 12.00 -6.52 -15.80
CA SER A 500 12.65 -6.89 -14.54
C SER A 500 12.65 -8.40 -14.38
N ARG A 501 13.78 -8.94 -13.93
CA ARG A 501 13.87 -10.36 -13.59
C ARG A 501 13.35 -10.61 -12.19
N PRO A 502 12.55 -11.67 -12.01
CA PRO A 502 12.22 -12.13 -10.68
C PRO A 502 13.48 -12.58 -9.96
N HIS A 503 13.55 -12.31 -8.68
CA HIS A 503 14.49 -12.95 -7.78
C HIS A 503 13.72 -13.58 -6.62
N GLY A 504 14.35 -14.33 -5.77
CA GLY A 504 13.72 -14.97 -4.62
C GLY A 504 14.37 -14.51 -3.32
N PRO A 505 14.05 -15.18 -2.20
CA PRO A 505 14.67 -14.92 -0.92
C PRO A 505 16.20 -15.00 -0.99
N ASP A 506 16.86 -14.02 -0.35
CA ASP A 506 18.32 -13.89 -0.30
C ASP A 506 18.73 -13.59 1.15
N ASP A 507 19.64 -14.40 1.70
CA ASP A 507 20.06 -14.28 3.10
C ASP A 507 20.74 -12.94 3.39
N ARG A 508 21.34 -12.29 2.38
CA ARG A 508 21.93 -10.96 2.50
C ARG A 508 20.86 -9.90 2.73
N VAL A 509 19.76 -9.93 1.95
CA VAL A 509 18.60 -9.03 2.14
C VAL A 509 17.97 -9.24 3.51
N GLN A 510 17.81 -10.50 3.93
CA GLN A 510 17.27 -10.83 5.25
C GLN A 510 18.18 -10.30 6.36
N ARG A 511 19.51 -10.48 6.27
CA ARG A 511 20.46 -9.99 7.27
C ARG A 511 20.46 -8.46 7.36
N ILE A 512 20.49 -7.76 6.22
CA ILE A 512 20.40 -6.30 6.19
C ILE A 512 19.11 -5.84 6.88
N THR A 513 17.98 -6.48 6.57
CA THR A 513 16.68 -6.12 7.17
C THR A 513 16.66 -6.39 8.68
N HIS A 514 17.28 -7.49 9.15
CA HIS A 514 17.47 -7.73 10.58
C HIS A 514 18.31 -6.62 11.25
N ASN A 515 19.41 -6.20 10.63
CA ASN A 515 20.27 -5.15 11.18
C ASN A 515 19.51 -3.81 11.28
N LEU A 516 18.75 -3.45 10.24
CA LEU A 516 17.89 -2.27 10.24
C LEU A 516 16.86 -2.31 11.38
N LEU A 517 16.13 -3.40 11.50
CA LEU A 517 15.06 -3.54 12.50
C LEU A 517 15.63 -3.57 13.93
N ARG A 518 16.67 -4.37 14.17
CA ARG A 518 17.30 -4.45 15.51
C ARG A 518 17.76 -3.07 15.99
N ARG A 519 18.43 -2.30 15.13
CA ARG A 519 18.83 -0.93 15.46
C ARG A 519 17.63 -0.02 15.70
N ALA A 520 16.59 -0.12 14.88
CA ALA A 520 15.39 0.71 14.99
C ALA A 520 14.60 0.44 16.29
N ILE A 521 14.57 -0.82 16.75
CA ILE A 521 13.84 -1.20 17.96
C ILE A 521 14.73 -1.23 19.23
N GLY A 522 16.04 -1.04 19.09
CA GLY A 522 16.96 -0.90 20.21
C GLY A 522 17.39 -2.23 20.85
N VAL A 523 17.61 -3.29 20.04
CA VAL A 523 18.05 -4.62 20.49
C VAL A 523 19.25 -5.12 19.69
#